data_85062ffe9c56a1eddb6b6c69c7a795a0
#
_entry.id   85062ffe9c56a1eddb6b6c69c7a795a0
#
_cell.length_a   1.000
_cell.length_b   1.000
_cell.length_c   1.000
_cell.angle_alpha   90.00
_cell.angle_beta   90.00
_cell.angle_gamma   90.00
#
_symmetry.space_group_name_H-M   'P 1'
#
loop_
_entity.id
_entity.type
_entity.pdbx_description
1 polymer ?
#
loop_
_entity_poly.entity_id
_entity_poly.type
_entity_poly.pdbx_seq_one_letter_code
_entity_poly.pdbx_strand_id
1 'polypeptide(L)'
;MKRTSTSTLNGRDLQQLPFDLMITYRPTRYIKFDRMEKEVKYITSGIEYDYLYYSWERDRQTNKYHTHILIKTTQDKEQMNQSIYKRLQGDKNTNNIRIGLRDGVVKTQKEYVNPLTQDRQVLLKEQKVEIEFTEMFGRSGRVYIEPVIENPGVSYYTTKSTSRGLTMGYLQHGM
;
A
#
# COMPACT_ATOMS: atom_id res chain seq x y z
N MET A 1 -11.28 15.05 -7.88
CA MET A 1 -11.10 13.66 -7.42
C MET A 1 -12.47 13.00 -7.26
N LYS A 2 -12.73 11.92 -7.98
CA LYS A 2 -13.96 11.15 -7.83
C LYS A 2 -13.70 10.03 -6.83
N ARG A 3 -14.65 9.84 -5.93
CA ARG A 3 -14.67 8.71 -5.01
C ARG A 3 -15.62 7.65 -5.56
N THR A 4 -15.16 6.42 -5.60
CA THR A 4 -16.00 5.26 -5.90
C THR A 4 -16.08 4.40 -4.64
N SER A 5 -17.25 3.96 -4.29
CA SER A 5 -17.41 3.03 -3.17
C SER A 5 -16.66 1.73 -3.50
N THR A 6 -15.89 1.24 -2.56
CA THR A 6 -15.14 -0.01 -2.70
C THR A 6 -15.90 -1.22 -2.16
N SER A 7 -17.17 -1.03 -1.80
CA SER A 7 -17.98 -2.12 -1.24
C SER A 7 -18.07 -3.35 -2.14
N THR A 8 -17.83 -3.16 -3.45
CA THR A 8 -17.86 -4.24 -4.45
C THR A 8 -16.48 -4.80 -4.77
N LEU A 9 -15.40 -4.12 -4.35
CA LEU A 9 -14.03 -4.59 -4.61
C LEU A 9 -13.63 -5.65 -3.59
N ASN A 10 -13.11 -6.74 -4.07
CA ASN A 10 -12.57 -7.81 -3.26
C ASN A 10 -11.08 -8.04 -3.56
N GLY A 11 -10.46 -8.98 -2.86
CA GLY A 11 -9.04 -9.26 -3.04
C GLY A 11 -8.65 -9.66 -4.47
N ARG A 12 -9.54 -10.32 -5.21
CA ARG A 12 -9.30 -10.67 -6.62
C ARG A 12 -9.30 -9.44 -7.50
N ASP A 13 -10.27 -8.55 -7.31
CA ASP A 13 -10.38 -7.33 -8.11
C ASP A 13 -9.13 -6.46 -7.90
N LEU A 14 -8.66 -6.34 -6.68
CA LEU A 14 -7.44 -5.60 -6.36
C LEU A 14 -6.19 -6.23 -6.94
N GLN A 15 -6.12 -7.56 -7.03
CA GLN A 15 -5.00 -8.25 -7.67
C GLN A 15 -4.92 -8.00 -9.18
N GLN A 16 -6.04 -7.70 -9.82
CA GLN A 16 -6.10 -7.40 -11.25
C GLN A 16 -5.72 -5.96 -11.58
N LEU A 17 -5.78 -5.05 -10.59
CA LEU A 17 -5.40 -3.66 -10.77
C LEU A 17 -3.87 -3.51 -10.61
N PRO A 18 -3.19 -2.89 -11.60
CA PRO A 18 -1.76 -2.62 -11.46
C PRO A 18 -1.53 -1.47 -10.48
N PHE A 19 -0.87 -1.77 -9.38
CA PHE A 19 -0.37 -0.79 -8.43
C PHE A 19 1.16 -0.79 -8.46
N ASP A 20 1.77 0.37 -8.24
CA ASP A 20 3.22 0.52 -8.25
C ASP A 20 3.82 0.44 -6.84
N LEU A 21 3.15 1.07 -5.89
CA LEU A 21 3.66 1.23 -4.52
C LEU A 21 2.62 0.88 -3.47
N MET A 22 3.11 0.37 -2.36
CA MET A 22 2.36 0.26 -1.12
C MET A 22 2.94 1.24 -0.08
N ILE A 23 2.08 2.06 0.48
CA ILE A 23 2.40 3.01 1.54
C ILE A 23 1.72 2.54 2.81
N THR A 24 2.49 2.32 3.87
CA THR A 24 1.95 2.07 5.20
C THR A 24 2.14 3.33 6.03
N TYR A 25 1.04 3.94 6.46
CA TYR A 25 1.05 5.14 7.27
C TYR A 25 0.54 4.84 8.68
N ARG A 26 1.36 5.15 9.67
CA ARG A 26 1.08 4.99 11.09
C ARG A 26 1.05 6.36 11.77
N PRO A 27 -0.14 6.98 11.91
CA PRO A 27 -0.25 8.25 12.64
C PRO A 27 0.14 8.08 14.11
N THR A 28 0.72 9.12 14.70
CA THR A 28 1.03 9.14 16.14
C THR A 28 -0.20 9.30 17.01
N ARG A 29 -1.26 9.91 16.46
CA ARG A 29 -2.51 10.14 17.16
C ARG A 29 -3.56 9.08 16.80
N TYR A 30 -4.56 8.95 17.65
CA TYR A 30 -5.74 8.16 17.34
C TYR A 30 -6.56 8.84 16.26
N ILE A 31 -6.85 8.14 15.17
CA ILE A 31 -7.68 8.63 14.07
C ILE A 31 -9.09 8.10 14.23
N LYS A 32 -10.05 9.01 14.39
CA LYS A 32 -11.45 8.65 14.44
C LYS A 32 -11.94 8.13 13.08
N PHE A 33 -12.91 7.24 13.13
CA PHE A 33 -13.45 6.59 11.96
C PHE A 33 -13.90 7.56 10.86
N ASP A 34 -14.57 8.66 11.24
CA ASP A 34 -15.04 9.71 10.33
C ASP A 34 -13.92 10.56 9.72
N ARG A 35 -12.69 10.46 10.26
CA ARG A 35 -11.50 11.20 9.79
C ARG A 35 -10.58 10.39 8.90
N MET A 36 -10.80 9.07 8.78
CA MET A 36 -9.86 8.15 8.11
C MET A 36 -9.66 8.49 6.64
N GLU A 37 -10.72 8.79 5.91
CA GLU A 37 -10.60 9.20 4.51
C GLU A 37 -9.85 10.52 4.34
N LYS A 38 -10.13 11.50 5.19
CA LYS A 38 -9.43 12.80 5.18
C LYS A 38 -7.95 12.66 5.46
N GLU A 39 -7.60 11.76 6.35
CA GLU A 39 -6.21 11.47 6.69
C GLU A 39 -5.45 10.87 5.51
N VAL A 40 -6.05 9.92 4.79
CA VAL A 40 -5.48 9.38 3.55
C VAL A 40 -5.31 10.47 2.50
N LYS A 41 -6.33 11.29 2.28
CA LYS A 41 -6.27 12.41 1.34
C LYS A 41 -5.18 13.41 1.70
N TYR A 42 -4.99 13.67 2.99
CA TYR A 42 -3.97 14.58 3.47
C TYR A 42 -2.56 14.04 3.19
N ILE A 43 -2.27 12.80 3.59
CA ILE A 43 -0.93 12.23 3.41
C ILE A 43 -0.56 12.03 1.95
N THR A 44 -1.54 11.80 1.09
CA THR A 44 -1.33 11.60 -0.36
C THR A 44 -1.55 12.86 -1.19
N SER A 45 -1.87 14.01 -0.58
CA SER A 45 -2.29 15.21 -1.30
C SER A 45 -1.23 15.83 -2.21
N GLY A 46 0.05 15.52 -2.01
CA GLY A 46 1.14 15.96 -2.89
C GLY A 46 1.61 14.90 -3.87
N ILE A 47 0.90 13.80 -3.99
CA ILE A 47 1.23 12.72 -4.92
C ILE A 47 0.29 12.81 -6.12
N GLU A 48 0.87 12.82 -7.31
CA GLU A 48 0.12 12.63 -8.54
C GLU A 48 -0.09 11.15 -8.78
N TYR A 49 -1.34 10.71 -8.80
CA TYR A 49 -1.68 9.31 -9.00
C TYR A 49 -2.89 9.16 -9.91
N ASP A 50 -2.96 8.02 -10.60
CA ASP A 50 -4.13 7.67 -11.43
C ASP A 50 -5.27 7.19 -10.56
N TYR A 51 -4.96 6.28 -9.64
CA TYR A 51 -5.88 5.78 -8.63
C TYR A 51 -5.12 5.25 -7.42
N LEU A 52 -5.83 5.16 -6.31
CA LEU A 52 -5.36 4.50 -5.09
C LEU A 52 -6.49 3.75 -4.40
N TYR A 53 -6.10 2.73 -3.67
CA TYR A 53 -6.96 2.01 -2.75
C TYR A 53 -6.35 2.08 -1.35
N TYR A 54 -7.18 2.25 -0.34
CA TYR A 54 -6.71 2.26 1.04
C TYR A 54 -7.61 1.43 1.94
N SER A 55 -7.02 0.91 3.00
CA SER A 55 -7.74 0.27 4.09
C SER A 55 -7.10 0.62 5.43
N TRP A 56 -7.91 0.71 6.46
CA TRP A 56 -7.44 0.94 7.81
C TRP A 56 -7.52 -0.34 8.63
N GLU A 57 -6.50 -0.56 9.42
CA GLU A 57 -6.39 -1.70 10.31
C GLU A 57 -6.03 -1.23 11.72
N ARG A 58 -6.61 -1.88 12.73
CA ARG A 58 -6.31 -1.59 14.13
C ARG A 58 -5.08 -2.36 14.56
N ASP A 59 -4.13 -1.65 15.13
CA ASP A 59 -2.97 -2.27 15.76
C ASP A 59 -3.37 -2.82 17.13
N ARG A 60 -3.16 -4.12 17.33
CA ARG A 60 -3.53 -4.78 18.59
C ARG A 60 -2.71 -4.33 19.80
N GLN A 61 -1.46 -3.94 19.60
CA GLN A 61 -0.56 -3.54 20.67
C GLN A 61 -0.84 -2.11 21.13
N THR A 62 -1.00 -1.18 20.21
CA THR A 62 -1.16 0.25 20.53
C THR A 62 -2.61 0.69 20.54
N ASN A 63 -3.52 -0.11 20.07
CA ASN A 63 -4.93 0.22 19.90
C ASN A 63 -5.20 1.39 18.94
N LYS A 64 -4.18 1.82 18.20
CA LYS A 64 -4.26 2.87 17.18
C LYS A 64 -4.50 2.27 15.80
N TYR A 65 -5.02 3.08 14.90
CA TYR A 65 -5.22 2.67 13.52
C TYR A 65 -4.02 3.05 12.66
N HIS A 66 -3.71 2.21 11.68
CA HIS A 66 -2.80 2.50 10.60
C HIS A 66 -3.46 2.16 9.27
N THR A 67 -2.97 2.74 8.19
CA THR A 67 -3.53 2.50 6.85
C THR A 67 -2.48 1.91 5.92
N HIS A 68 -2.96 1.03 5.07
CA HIS A 68 -2.23 0.55 3.90
C HIS A 68 -2.84 1.17 2.66
N ILE A 69 -2.02 1.80 1.85
CA ILE A 69 -2.43 2.51 0.63
C ILE A 69 -1.70 1.86 -0.54
N LEU A 70 -2.46 1.31 -1.48
CA LEU A 70 -1.96 0.87 -2.77
C LEU A 70 -2.16 2.00 -3.78
N ILE A 71 -1.12 2.36 -4.51
CA ILE A 71 -1.15 3.53 -5.39
C ILE A 71 -0.55 3.22 -6.76
N LYS A 72 -1.20 3.73 -7.79
CA LYS A 72 -0.70 3.77 -9.17
C LYS A 72 -0.20 5.18 -9.45
N THR A 73 1.10 5.34 -9.60
CA THR A 73 1.72 6.64 -9.83
C THR A 73 2.95 6.51 -10.72
N THR A 74 3.18 7.51 -11.54
CA THR A 74 4.41 7.67 -12.33
C THR A 74 5.28 8.83 -11.82
N GLN A 75 4.86 9.44 -10.70
CA GLN A 75 5.59 10.56 -10.13
C GLN A 75 7.00 10.14 -9.69
N ASP A 76 7.95 11.06 -9.83
CA ASP A 76 9.30 10.90 -9.33
C ASP A 76 9.32 10.59 -7.84
N LYS A 77 10.07 9.56 -7.48
CA LYS A 77 10.14 9.04 -6.12
C LYS A 77 10.64 10.06 -5.11
N GLU A 78 11.64 10.86 -5.49
CA GLU A 78 12.19 11.88 -4.61
C GLU A 78 11.17 12.98 -4.31
N GLN A 79 10.46 13.46 -5.34
CA GLN A 79 9.39 14.44 -5.17
C GLN A 79 8.25 13.91 -4.29
N MET A 80 7.88 12.66 -4.49
CA MET A 80 6.86 11.99 -3.67
C MET A 80 7.32 11.90 -2.21
N ASN A 81 8.55 11.48 -1.96
CA ASN A 81 9.11 11.37 -0.62
C ASN A 81 9.13 12.73 0.09
N GLN A 82 9.58 13.78 -0.59
CA GLN A 82 9.60 15.13 -0.04
C GLN A 82 8.18 15.63 0.32
N SER A 83 7.21 15.35 -0.53
CA SER A 83 5.82 15.72 -0.30
C SER A 83 5.24 15.03 0.94
N ILE A 84 5.44 13.73 1.06
CA ILE A 84 4.97 12.96 2.22
C ILE A 84 5.69 13.41 3.49
N TYR A 85 7.00 13.61 3.42
CA TYR A 85 7.80 14.04 4.58
C TYR A 85 7.33 15.39 5.13
N LYS A 86 7.00 16.32 4.25
CA LYS A 86 6.44 17.61 4.64
C LYS A 86 5.10 17.44 5.39
N ARG A 87 4.26 16.54 4.94
CA ARG A 87 2.96 16.26 5.58
C ARG A 87 3.09 15.52 6.91
N LEU A 88 4.14 14.75 7.07
CA LEU A 88 4.50 14.15 8.36
C LEU A 88 5.03 15.15 9.36
N GLN A 89 5.22 16.43 8.97
CA GLN A 89 5.86 17.45 9.77
C GLN A 89 7.28 17.02 10.18
N GLY A 90 8.02 16.52 9.19
CA GLY A 90 9.42 16.17 9.36
C GLY A 90 10.28 17.37 9.68
N ASP A 91 11.33 17.16 10.46
CA ASP A 91 12.29 18.19 10.80
C ASP A 91 13.12 18.58 9.57
N LYS A 92 13.26 19.89 9.33
CA LYS A 92 14.04 20.40 8.19
C LYS A 92 15.53 20.06 8.28
N ASN A 93 16.03 19.86 9.49
CA ASN A 93 17.45 19.66 9.79
C ASN A 93 17.84 18.19 9.97
N THR A 94 16.89 17.28 9.91
CA THR A 94 17.16 15.87 10.14
C THR A 94 16.89 15.03 8.90
N ASN A 95 17.79 14.06 8.68
CA ASN A 95 17.64 13.04 7.66
C ASN A 95 16.76 11.89 8.18
N ASN A 96 15.53 12.20 8.57
CA ASN A 96 14.55 11.20 9.01
C ASN A 96 13.88 10.47 7.84
N ILE A 97 14.53 10.49 6.70
CA ILE A 97 14.20 9.68 5.53
C ILE A 97 15.30 8.65 5.36
N ARG A 98 14.96 7.39 5.50
CA ARG A 98 15.89 6.28 5.31
C ARG A 98 15.47 5.46 4.12
N ILE A 99 16.40 5.24 3.19
CA ILE A 99 16.25 4.30 2.08
C ILE A 99 17.11 3.09 2.39
N GLY A 100 16.53 1.92 2.33
CA GLY A 100 17.21 0.67 2.63
C GLY A 100 16.77 -0.46 1.70
N LEU A 101 17.42 -1.60 1.88
CA LEU A 101 17.11 -2.83 1.16
C LEU A 101 16.69 -3.88 2.18
N ARG A 102 15.70 -4.67 1.82
CA ARG A 102 15.29 -5.85 2.57
C ARG A 102 15.17 -7.05 1.65
N ASP A 103 15.30 -8.22 2.20
CA ASP A 103 15.04 -9.46 1.47
C ASP A 103 13.54 -9.65 1.29
N GLY A 104 13.15 -10.10 0.11
CA GLY A 104 11.80 -10.46 -0.22
C GLY A 104 11.75 -11.71 -1.06
N VAL A 105 10.55 -12.26 -1.22
CA VAL A 105 10.31 -13.46 -2.03
C VAL A 105 9.18 -13.16 -3.01
N VAL A 106 9.45 -13.35 -4.29
CA VAL A 106 8.44 -13.31 -5.35
C VAL A 106 8.00 -14.73 -5.63
N LYS A 107 6.70 -14.96 -5.52
CA LYS A 107 6.08 -16.26 -5.86
C LYS A 107 5.45 -16.15 -7.22
N THR A 108 5.93 -16.95 -8.18
CA THR A 108 5.33 -17.08 -9.49
C THR A 108 4.67 -18.45 -9.62
N GLN A 109 3.46 -18.48 -10.17
CA GLN A 109 2.76 -19.70 -10.51
C GLN A 109 2.99 -19.99 -11.99
N LYS A 110 3.52 -21.16 -12.30
CA LYS A 110 3.64 -21.66 -13.67
C LYS A 110 2.76 -22.90 -13.83
N GLU A 111 1.81 -22.82 -14.76
CA GLU A 111 1.00 -23.97 -15.12
C GLU A 111 1.81 -24.90 -16.06
N TYR A 112 1.91 -26.13 -15.69
CA TYR A 112 2.55 -27.18 -16.48
C TYR A 112 1.51 -28.22 -16.88
N VAL A 113 1.42 -28.49 -18.18
CA VAL A 113 0.56 -29.57 -18.70
C VAL A 113 1.46 -30.75 -19.09
N ASN A 114 1.25 -31.89 -18.47
CA ASN A 114 1.96 -33.11 -18.85
C ASN A 114 1.47 -33.56 -20.25
N PRO A 115 2.35 -33.60 -21.26
CA PRO A 115 1.94 -33.94 -22.64
C PRO A 115 1.45 -35.35 -22.81
N LEU A 116 1.78 -36.27 -21.88
CA LEU A 116 1.39 -37.68 -21.94
C LEU A 116 0.04 -37.95 -21.27
N THR A 117 -0.22 -37.32 -20.12
CA THR A 117 -1.42 -37.58 -19.32
C THR A 117 -2.46 -36.49 -19.40
N GLN A 118 -2.13 -35.32 -19.99
CA GLN A 118 -2.96 -34.09 -20.00
C GLN A 118 -3.26 -33.54 -18.60
N ASP A 119 -2.57 -34.05 -17.57
CA ASP A 119 -2.71 -33.55 -16.22
C ASP A 119 -2.10 -32.16 -16.11
N ARG A 120 -2.84 -31.24 -15.45
CA ARG A 120 -2.39 -29.89 -15.16
C ARG A 120 -1.79 -29.85 -13.76
N GLN A 121 -0.55 -29.37 -13.69
CA GLN A 121 0.13 -29.12 -12.43
C GLN A 121 0.48 -27.63 -12.33
N VAL A 122 0.24 -27.06 -11.16
CA VAL A 122 0.67 -25.70 -10.85
C VAL A 122 1.98 -25.80 -10.08
N LEU A 123 3.05 -25.31 -10.71
CA LEU A 123 4.36 -25.22 -10.06
C LEU A 123 4.50 -23.83 -9.45
N LEU A 124 4.71 -23.78 -8.14
CA LEU A 124 5.08 -22.57 -7.41
C LEU A 124 6.59 -22.42 -7.47
N LYS A 125 7.05 -21.33 -8.07
CA LYS A 125 8.45 -20.95 -8.06
C LYS A 125 8.65 -19.76 -7.14
N GLU A 126 9.52 -19.90 -6.16
CA GLU A 126 9.95 -18.81 -5.28
C GLU A 126 11.29 -18.26 -5.77
N GLN A 127 11.36 -16.94 -5.90
CA GLN A 127 12.59 -16.25 -6.23
C GLN A 127 12.89 -15.22 -5.14
N LYS A 128 14.10 -15.28 -4.58
CA LYS A 128 14.58 -14.26 -3.66
C LYS A 128 14.92 -12.99 -4.42
N VAL A 129 14.47 -11.87 -3.92
CA VAL A 129 14.71 -10.54 -4.50
C VAL A 129 15.09 -9.56 -3.40
N GLU A 130 15.82 -8.50 -3.76
CA GLU A 130 16.03 -7.36 -2.88
C GLU A 130 14.95 -6.31 -3.15
N ILE A 131 14.33 -5.81 -2.09
CA ILE A 131 13.28 -4.82 -2.15
C ILE A 131 13.79 -3.53 -1.52
N GLU A 132 13.82 -2.45 -2.31
CA GLU A 132 14.11 -1.12 -1.81
C GLU A 132 12.90 -0.55 -1.08
N PHE A 133 13.10 -0.10 0.14
CA PHE A 133 12.07 0.57 0.93
C PHE A 133 12.50 1.98 1.31
N THR A 134 11.51 2.83 1.56
CA THR A 134 11.70 4.17 2.13
C THR A 134 10.94 4.25 3.44
N GLU A 135 11.60 4.72 4.47
CA GLU A 135 11.03 4.91 5.80
C GLU A 135 11.19 6.36 6.22
N MET A 136 10.10 6.99 6.67
CA MET A 136 10.08 8.39 7.06
C MET A 136 9.45 8.56 8.42
N PHE A 137 10.03 9.44 9.23
CA PHE A 137 9.54 9.78 10.56
C PHE A 137 9.30 11.28 10.64
N GLY A 138 8.14 11.67 11.12
CA GLY A 138 7.80 13.05 11.39
C GLY A 138 6.97 13.16 12.65
N ARG A 139 6.64 14.39 13.01
CA ARG A 139 5.83 14.66 14.20
C ARG A 139 4.43 14.01 14.12
N SER A 140 3.86 13.95 12.94
CA SER A 140 2.51 13.41 12.72
C SER A 140 2.45 11.88 12.61
N GLY A 141 3.57 11.21 12.37
CA GLY A 141 3.58 9.76 12.22
C GLY A 141 4.78 9.22 11.48
N ARG A 142 4.64 7.97 11.10
CA ARG A 142 5.65 7.22 10.37
C ARG A 142 5.06 6.67 9.08
N VAL A 143 5.83 6.76 8.00
CA VAL A 143 5.47 6.20 6.70
C VAL A 143 6.54 5.22 6.25
N TYR A 144 6.09 4.09 5.72
CA TYR A 144 6.92 3.08 5.08
C TYR A 144 6.40 2.85 3.66
N ILE A 145 7.29 2.92 2.68
CA ILE A 145 6.95 2.79 1.26
C ILE A 145 7.78 1.68 0.64
N GLU A 146 7.13 0.79 -0.06
CA GLU A 146 7.80 -0.24 -0.83
C GLU A 146 7.07 -0.49 -2.16
N PRO A 147 7.77 -1.01 -3.19
CA PRO A 147 7.11 -1.38 -4.43
C PRO A 147 6.14 -2.54 -4.22
N VAL A 148 5.05 -2.52 -4.95
CA VAL A 148 4.16 -3.67 -5.06
C VAL A 148 4.81 -4.66 -6.01
N ILE A 149 5.28 -5.74 -5.45
CA ILE A 149 5.67 -6.91 -6.21
C ILE A 149 4.41 -7.74 -6.39
N GLU A 150 4.26 -8.45 -7.51
CA GLU A 150 3.14 -9.35 -7.77
C GLU A 150 2.96 -10.36 -6.61
N ASN A 151 2.38 -9.86 -5.55
CA ASN A 151 2.16 -10.63 -4.34
C ASN A 151 0.68 -10.59 -3.99
N PRO A 152 -0.04 -11.72 -4.12
CA PRO A 152 -1.43 -11.84 -3.70
C PRO A 152 -1.65 -11.38 -2.25
N GLY A 153 -0.64 -11.50 -1.40
CA GLY A 153 -0.69 -11.10 0.00
C GLY A 153 -0.94 -9.61 0.23
N VAL A 154 -0.49 -8.74 -0.69
CA VAL A 154 -0.71 -7.28 -0.56
C VAL A 154 -2.20 -6.96 -0.64
N SER A 155 -2.90 -7.50 -1.63
CA SER A 155 -4.34 -7.32 -1.76
C SER A 155 -5.11 -7.92 -0.60
N TYR A 156 -4.66 -9.05 -0.10
CA TYR A 156 -5.25 -9.69 1.07
C TYR A 156 -5.14 -8.80 2.31
N TYR A 157 -3.98 -8.20 2.57
CA TYR A 157 -3.78 -7.30 3.70
C TYR A 157 -4.67 -6.06 3.62
N THR A 158 -4.81 -5.47 2.44
CA THR A 158 -5.65 -4.28 2.25
C THR A 158 -7.13 -4.58 2.37
N THR A 159 -7.59 -5.77 1.95
CA THR A 159 -8.99 -6.17 2.03
C THR A 159 -9.38 -6.83 3.34
N LYS A 160 -8.41 -7.25 4.14
CA LYS A 160 -8.63 -7.85 5.46
C LYS A 160 -9.48 -6.98 6.40
N SER A 161 -9.37 -5.68 6.25
CA SER A 161 -10.14 -4.71 7.03
C SER A 161 -11.63 -4.75 6.76
N THR A 162 -12.06 -5.25 5.60
CA THR A 162 -13.48 -5.35 5.21
C THR A 162 -14.26 -6.26 6.18
N SER A 163 -13.67 -7.40 6.53
CA SER A 163 -14.29 -8.35 7.46
C SER A 163 -14.37 -7.83 8.89
N ARG A 164 -13.61 -6.77 9.20
CA ARG A 164 -13.57 -6.11 10.51
C ARG A 164 -14.38 -4.82 10.58
N GLY A 165 -15.10 -4.47 9.51
CA GLY A 165 -15.91 -3.26 9.44
C GLY A 165 -15.11 -1.96 9.43
N LEU A 166 -13.84 -2.00 9.05
CA LEU A 166 -12.99 -0.82 8.99
C LEU A 166 -13.16 -0.06 7.68
N THR A 167 -12.83 1.22 7.72
CA THR A 167 -12.93 2.11 6.55
C THR A 167 -11.97 1.71 5.46
N MET A 168 -12.48 1.64 4.25
CA MET A 168 -11.71 1.43 3.04
C MET A 168 -12.26 2.34 1.94
N GLY A 169 -11.45 2.62 0.95
CA GLY A 169 -11.87 3.48 -0.14
C GLY A 169 -11.01 3.34 -1.38
N TYR A 170 -11.59 3.78 -2.48
CA TYR A 170 -10.94 3.88 -3.77
C TYR A 170 -11.06 5.32 -4.25
N LEU A 171 -9.94 5.90 -4.61
CA LEU A 171 -9.86 7.27 -5.09
C LEU A 171 -9.25 7.27 -6.50
N GLN A 172 -9.85 8.05 -7.38
CA GLN A 172 -9.38 8.23 -8.74
C GLN A 172 -9.24 9.72 -9.02
N HIS A 173 -8.16 10.12 -9.66
CA HIS A 173 -8.06 11.47 -10.17
C HIS A 173 -9.14 11.71 -11.23
N GLY A 174 -9.88 12.79 -11.05
CA GLY A 174 -10.79 13.27 -12.08
C GLY A 174 -9.98 13.78 -13.27
N MET A 175 -10.34 13.35 -14.43
CA MET A 175 -9.87 14.00 -15.65
C MET A 175 -10.54 15.38 -15.80
#